data_644e8d21f831325776c9949b83479756
#
_entry.id   644e8d21f831325776c9949b83479756
#
_cell.length_a   1.000
_cell.length_b   1.000
_cell.length_c   1.000
_cell.angle_alpha   90.00
_cell.angle_beta   90.00
_cell.angle_gamma   90.00
#
_symmetry.space_group_name_H-M   'P 1'
#
loop_
_entity.id
_entity.type
_entity.pdbx_description
1 polymer ?
#
loop_
_entity_poly.entity_id
_entity_poly.type
_entity_poly.pdbx_seq_one_letter_code
_entity_poly.pdbx_strand_id
1 'polypeptide(L)'
;EEYAPAGRHKKKGVVTMNTVDCIKTRRSVRKFTEEKVPHEVLEQLVELSRWAPSWKNTQIARYVAVEDEALKSRIAEEATIPWNEGIIKGAPVLMVMTYVEKRSGFERDGSFSTTKGDRWQNFDCGVAAATFGLAAHELGLGSVVLGIFDEKKLAELLELPEGMGVACLMPLGYPAEEPAAPKRKEVADLLSVK
;
A
#
# COMPACT_ATOMS: atom_id res chain seq x y z
N GLU A 1 18.52 -24.54 11.55
CA GLU A 1 18.50 -24.89 10.11
C GLU A 1 18.27 -23.62 9.31
N GLU A 2 19.27 -23.25 8.51
CA GLU A 2 19.23 -22.07 7.65
C GLU A 2 18.28 -22.36 6.46
N TYR A 3 17.19 -21.63 6.33
CA TYR A 3 16.26 -21.76 5.23
C TYR A 3 16.95 -21.37 3.92
N ALA A 4 17.26 -22.36 3.08
CA ALA A 4 17.75 -22.12 1.73
C ALA A 4 16.60 -21.60 0.85
N PRO A 5 16.75 -20.47 0.14
CA PRO A 5 15.70 -19.93 -0.73
C PRO A 5 15.40 -20.92 -1.85
N ALA A 6 14.12 -21.34 -1.94
CA ALA A 6 13.64 -22.18 -3.04
C ALA A 6 13.78 -21.41 -4.36
N GLY A 7 14.39 -22.07 -5.36
CA GLY A 7 14.74 -21.47 -6.63
C GLY A 7 13.58 -20.82 -7.36
N ARG A 8 13.89 -19.73 -8.07
CA ARG A 8 12.96 -19.01 -8.95
C ARG A 8 12.41 -19.94 -10.03
N HIS A 9 11.12 -20.21 -10.03
CA HIS A 9 10.47 -20.96 -11.10
C HIS A 9 10.28 -20.08 -12.34
N LYS A 10 11.04 -20.40 -13.41
CA LYS A 10 10.90 -19.72 -14.72
C LYS A 10 9.76 -20.37 -15.52
N LYS A 11 8.62 -19.72 -15.64
CA LYS A 11 7.67 -19.95 -16.74
C LYS A 11 7.92 -18.89 -17.81
N LYS A 12 8.44 -19.31 -19.00
CA LYS A 12 8.64 -18.49 -20.23
C LYS A 12 8.68 -16.97 -20.00
N GLY A 13 9.80 -16.46 -19.46
CA GLY A 13 10.05 -15.01 -19.37
C GLY A 13 9.51 -14.30 -18.11
N VAL A 14 8.65 -14.89 -17.32
CA VAL A 14 8.17 -14.33 -16.06
C VAL A 14 8.90 -15.01 -14.89
N VAL A 15 9.68 -14.24 -14.15
CA VAL A 15 10.29 -14.70 -12.90
C VAL A 15 9.25 -14.51 -11.81
N THR A 16 8.55 -15.56 -11.41
CA THR A 16 7.64 -15.52 -10.26
C THR A 16 8.42 -15.74 -8.97
N MET A 17 8.15 -14.92 -7.97
CA MET A 17 8.70 -15.05 -6.62
C MET A 17 7.81 -15.96 -5.78
N ASN A 18 8.35 -16.84 -4.95
CA ASN A 18 7.50 -17.55 -4.00
C ASN A 18 7.08 -16.61 -2.85
N THR A 19 5.98 -16.93 -2.18
CA THR A 19 5.40 -16.08 -1.13
C THR A 19 6.38 -15.77 0.00
N VAL A 20 7.22 -16.73 0.41
CA VAL A 20 8.19 -16.53 1.50
C VAL A 20 9.26 -15.53 1.09
N ASP A 21 9.79 -15.65 -0.13
CA ASP A 21 10.79 -14.73 -0.66
C ASP A 21 10.17 -13.34 -0.84
N CYS A 22 8.96 -13.25 -1.38
CA CYS A 22 8.25 -11.98 -1.52
C CYS A 22 8.10 -11.25 -0.18
N ILE A 23 7.65 -11.94 0.87
CA ILE A 23 7.52 -11.37 2.21
C ILE A 23 8.88 -10.93 2.77
N LYS A 24 9.92 -11.76 2.62
CA LYS A 24 11.25 -11.50 3.20
C LYS A 24 12.04 -10.43 2.45
N THR A 25 11.84 -10.29 1.14
CA THR A 25 12.65 -9.39 0.30
C THR A 25 11.99 -8.07 -0.02
N ARG A 26 10.67 -7.93 0.15
CA ARG A 26 9.99 -6.63 -0.02
C ARG A 26 10.60 -5.56 0.89
N ARG A 27 10.89 -4.39 0.29
CA ARG A 27 11.45 -3.21 1.00
C ARG A 27 10.58 -1.98 0.77
N SER A 28 10.72 -1.00 1.65
CA SER A 28 10.20 0.35 1.44
C SER A 28 11.16 1.09 0.51
N VAL A 29 10.77 1.24 -0.75
CA VAL A 29 11.55 1.91 -1.80
C VAL A 29 11.14 3.37 -1.86
N ARG A 30 12.11 4.28 -1.89
CA ARG A 30 11.91 5.74 -1.87
C ARG A 30 12.56 6.47 -3.05
N LYS A 31 13.29 5.72 -3.89
CA LYS A 31 13.87 6.23 -5.14
C LYS A 31 13.41 5.36 -6.29
N PHE A 32 12.94 5.99 -7.32
CA PHE A 32 12.34 5.33 -8.47
C PHE A 32 13.04 5.78 -9.75
N THR A 33 12.96 4.95 -10.77
CA THR A 33 13.36 5.34 -12.13
C THR A 33 12.28 6.24 -12.76
N GLU A 34 12.61 6.90 -13.85
CA GLU A 34 11.64 7.70 -14.62
C GLU A 34 10.72 6.83 -15.50
N GLU A 35 10.92 5.51 -15.48
CA GLU A 35 10.12 4.58 -16.29
C GLU A 35 8.65 4.61 -15.82
N LYS A 36 7.75 4.83 -16.76
CA LYS A 36 6.31 4.85 -16.50
C LYS A 36 5.80 3.46 -16.15
N VAL A 37 4.90 3.39 -15.19
CA VAL A 37 4.17 2.16 -14.88
C VAL A 37 3.00 2.04 -15.85
N PRO A 38 2.93 0.97 -16.67
CA PRO A 38 1.82 0.78 -17.61
C PRO A 38 0.48 0.66 -16.87
N HIS A 39 -0.59 1.15 -17.48
CA HIS A 39 -1.92 1.11 -16.88
C HIS A 39 -2.37 -0.32 -16.56
N GLU A 40 -2.06 -1.28 -17.42
CA GLU A 40 -2.36 -2.71 -17.22
C GLU A 40 -1.69 -3.28 -15.97
N VAL A 41 -0.51 -2.74 -15.59
CA VAL A 41 0.19 -3.14 -14.37
C VAL A 41 -0.52 -2.55 -13.14
N LEU A 42 -1.05 -1.31 -13.21
CA LEU A 42 -1.86 -0.72 -12.15
C LEU A 42 -3.16 -1.52 -11.95
N GLU A 43 -3.82 -1.91 -13.02
CA GLU A 43 -5.01 -2.78 -12.96
C GLU A 43 -4.68 -4.14 -12.33
N GLN A 44 -3.56 -4.76 -12.73
CA GLN A 44 -3.11 -6.03 -12.16
C GLN A 44 -2.79 -5.91 -10.66
N LEU A 45 -2.20 -4.80 -10.22
CA LEU A 45 -1.96 -4.53 -8.80
C LEU A 45 -3.26 -4.48 -8.00
N VAL A 46 -4.27 -3.78 -8.52
CA VAL A 46 -5.58 -3.70 -7.87
C VAL A 46 -6.29 -5.05 -7.91
N GLU A 47 -6.20 -5.79 -9.04
CA GLU A 47 -6.74 -7.15 -9.16
C GLU A 47 -6.17 -8.10 -8.09
N LEU A 48 -4.87 -8.05 -7.84
CA LEU A 48 -4.24 -8.85 -6.78
C LEU A 48 -4.62 -8.34 -5.38
N SER A 49 -4.68 -7.03 -5.20
CA SER A 49 -4.93 -6.42 -3.88
C SER A 49 -6.37 -6.59 -3.40
N ARG A 50 -7.34 -6.72 -4.30
CA ARG A 50 -8.75 -6.95 -3.93
C ARG A 50 -9.02 -8.27 -3.24
N TRP A 51 -8.06 -9.21 -3.26
CA TRP A 51 -8.14 -10.48 -2.53
C TRP A 51 -7.75 -10.33 -1.05
N ALA A 52 -7.34 -9.14 -0.61
CA ALA A 52 -7.12 -8.86 0.80
C ALA A 52 -8.41 -9.10 1.61
N PRO A 53 -8.36 -9.87 2.71
CA PRO A 53 -9.52 -10.04 3.55
C PRO A 53 -9.92 -8.73 4.22
N SER A 54 -11.21 -8.58 4.52
CA SER A 54 -11.75 -7.43 5.23
C SER A 54 -12.84 -7.86 6.21
N TRP A 55 -13.15 -7.01 7.18
CA TRP A 55 -14.25 -7.20 8.14
C TRP A 55 -15.56 -7.60 7.42
N LYS A 56 -16.14 -8.76 7.80
CA LYS A 56 -17.38 -9.27 7.17
C LYS A 56 -17.39 -9.15 5.61
N ASN A 57 -16.21 -9.20 4.99
CA ASN A 57 -16.03 -9.00 3.54
C ASN A 57 -16.59 -7.66 3.02
N THR A 58 -16.43 -6.59 3.79
CA THR A 58 -16.93 -5.25 3.42
C THR A 58 -16.20 -4.62 2.26
N GLN A 59 -14.96 -5.07 1.97
CA GLN A 59 -14.15 -4.65 0.83
C GLN A 59 -14.09 -3.12 0.70
N ILE A 60 -13.75 -2.43 1.79
CA ILE A 60 -13.81 -0.96 1.86
C ILE A 60 -12.70 -0.26 1.09
N ALA A 61 -11.55 -0.91 0.86
CA ALA A 61 -10.41 -0.30 0.20
C ALA A 61 -10.73 0.14 -1.24
N ARG A 62 -10.23 1.34 -1.60
CA ARG A 62 -10.26 1.92 -2.94
C ARG A 62 -8.89 2.46 -3.28
N TYR A 63 -8.60 2.61 -4.55
CA TYR A 63 -7.29 3.03 -5.04
C TYR A 63 -7.44 4.15 -6.03
N VAL A 64 -6.72 5.26 -5.83
CA VAL A 64 -6.63 6.38 -6.76
C VAL A 64 -5.19 6.47 -7.25
N ALA A 65 -4.95 6.25 -8.53
CA ALA A 65 -3.65 6.42 -9.16
C ALA A 65 -3.50 7.86 -9.65
N VAL A 66 -2.54 8.60 -9.08
CA VAL A 66 -2.21 9.96 -9.49
C VAL A 66 -0.96 9.90 -10.36
N GLU A 67 -1.12 10.07 -11.66
CA GLU A 67 -0.06 10.10 -12.68
C GLU A 67 0.24 11.54 -13.14
N ASP A 68 -0.72 12.45 -12.95
CA ASP A 68 -0.54 13.86 -13.30
C ASP A 68 0.50 14.53 -12.40
N GLU A 69 1.57 15.04 -13.02
CA GLU A 69 2.72 15.60 -12.32
C GLU A 69 2.36 16.87 -11.54
N ALA A 70 1.43 17.68 -12.05
CA ALA A 70 1.01 18.90 -11.37
C ALA A 70 0.19 18.58 -10.12
N LEU A 71 -0.75 17.65 -10.21
CA LEU A 71 -1.55 17.21 -9.06
C LEU A 71 -0.65 16.50 -8.04
N LYS A 72 0.27 15.64 -8.48
CA LYS A 72 1.22 14.94 -7.61
C LYS A 72 2.11 15.92 -6.84
N SER A 73 2.61 16.97 -7.52
CA SER A 73 3.40 18.04 -6.89
C SER A 73 2.58 18.81 -5.86
N ARG A 74 1.33 19.16 -6.19
CA ARG A 74 0.42 19.83 -5.25
C ARG A 74 0.14 18.97 -4.02
N ILE A 75 -0.12 17.68 -4.19
CA ILE A 75 -0.30 16.74 -3.07
C ILE A 75 0.93 16.75 -2.18
N ALA A 76 2.12 16.64 -2.78
CA ALA A 76 3.37 16.62 -2.03
C ALA A 76 3.57 17.89 -1.18
N GLU A 77 3.34 19.07 -1.77
CA GLU A 77 3.59 20.38 -1.15
C GLU A 77 2.49 20.81 -0.17
N GLU A 78 1.23 20.59 -0.54
CA GLU A 78 0.08 21.15 0.19
C GLU A 78 -0.48 20.17 1.25
N ALA A 79 -0.26 18.85 1.08
CA ALA A 79 -0.90 17.82 1.90
C ALA A 79 0.07 16.94 2.66
N THR A 80 1.39 17.10 2.48
CA THR A 80 2.37 16.25 3.19
C THR A 80 3.47 17.05 3.87
N ILE A 81 4.43 16.37 4.50
CA ILE A 81 5.59 17.00 5.14
C ILE A 81 6.77 17.07 4.15
N PRO A 82 7.72 18.03 4.32
CA PRO A 82 8.86 18.20 3.41
C PRO A 82 9.69 16.94 3.16
N TRP A 83 9.78 16.05 4.15
CA TRP A 83 10.48 14.77 4.01
C TRP A 83 9.87 13.87 2.94
N ASN A 84 8.56 13.92 2.75
CA ASN A 84 7.83 13.08 1.80
C ASN A 84 7.77 13.66 0.39
N GLU A 85 7.97 14.98 0.23
CA GLU A 85 7.84 15.65 -1.06
C GLU A 85 8.71 15.04 -2.15
N GLY A 86 10.02 14.88 -1.87
CA GLY A 86 10.95 14.31 -2.84
C GLY A 86 10.63 12.87 -3.23
N ILE A 87 10.06 12.08 -2.29
CA ILE A 87 9.67 10.70 -2.55
C ILE A 87 8.45 10.68 -3.49
N ILE A 88 7.44 11.52 -3.22
CA ILE A 88 6.21 11.59 -4.00
C ILE A 88 6.49 12.12 -5.40
N LYS A 89 7.24 13.24 -5.51
CA LYS A 89 7.59 13.84 -6.80
C LYS A 89 8.48 12.94 -7.66
N GLY A 90 9.35 12.15 -7.02
CA GLY A 90 10.26 11.25 -7.72
C GLY A 90 9.63 9.91 -8.15
N ALA A 91 8.39 9.63 -7.75
CA ALA A 91 7.69 8.42 -8.16
C ALA A 91 6.87 8.65 -9.44
N PRO A 92 6.91 7.75 -10.44
CA PRO A 92 6.08 7.89 -11.64
C PRO A 92 4.57 7.87 -11.33
N VAL A 93 4.15 7.17 -10.27
CA VAL A 93 2.75 7.12 -9.81
C VAL A 93 2.69 7.34 -8.31
N LEU A 94 1.75 8.16 -7.86
CA LEU A 94 1.33 8.18 -6.47
C LEU A 94 0.01 7.40 -6.35
N MET A 95 0.06 6.20 -5.77
CA MET A 95 -1.15 5.47 -5.42
C MET A 95 -1.66 5.98 -4.07
N VAL A 96 -2.89 6.49 -4.05
CA VAL A 96 -3.59 6.89 -2.83
C VAL A 96 -4.59 5.80 -2.47
N MET A 97 -4.40 5.18 -1.32
CA MET A 97 -5.39 4.25 -0.80
C MET A 97 -6.46 5.01 -0.03
N THR A 98 -7.66 4.93 -0.53
CA THR A 98 -8.86 5.47 0.09
C THR A 98 -9.77 4.34 0.57
N TYR A 99 -10.81 4.66 1.32
CA TYR A 99 -11.75 3.65 1.80
C TYR A 99 -13.16 4.22 1.95
N VAL A 100 -14.14 3.33 1.84
CA VAL A 100 -15.54 3.67 2.11
C VAL A 100 -15.76 3.67 3.62
N GLU A 101 -16.14 4.84 4.16
CA GLU A 101 -16.37 5.02 5.59
C GLU A 101 -17.62 4.29 6.11
N LYS A 102 -17.67 4.10 7.41
CA LYS A 102 -18.83 3.57 8.14
C LYS A 102 -19.31 2.20 7.65
N ARG A 103 -18.36 1.35 7.21
CA ARG A 103 -18.64 -0.03 6.77
C ARG A 103 -17.98 -1.06 7.68
N SER A 104 -16.66 -1.09 7.75
CA SER A 104 -15.92 -2.03 8.60
C SER A 104 -16.02 -1.63 10.06
N GLY A 105 -16.52 -2.53 10.89
CA GLY A 105 -16.77 -2.30 12.33
C GLY A 105 -18.13 -1.72 12.65
N PHE A 106 -18.97 -1.48 11.62
CA PHE A 106 -20.31 -0.91 11.78
C PHE A 106 -21.42 -1.93 11.47
N GLU A 107 -22.56 -1.80 12.15
CA GLU A 107 -23.82 -2.41 11.80
C GLU A 107 -24.59 -1.55 10.79
N ARG A 108 -25.72 -2.07 10.28
CA ARG A 108 -26.51 -1.35 9.26
C ARG A 108 -27.17 -0.08 9.76
N ASP A 109 -27.41 0.01 11.08
CA ASP A 109 -27.99 1.17 11.74
C ASP A 109 -26.94 2.25 12.11
N GLY A 110 -25.66 2.01 11.77
CA GLY A 110 -24.55 2.91 12.07
C GLY A 110 -23.93 2.70 13.47
N SER A 111 -24.43 1.78 14.26
CA SER A 111 -23.83 1.42 15.54
C SER A 111 -22.55 0.60 15.34
N PHE A 112 -21.68 0.56 16.36
CA PHE A 112 -20.46 -0.24 16.30
C PHE A 112 -20.75 -1.71 16.61
N SER A 113 -20.22 -2.61 15.77
CA SER A 113 -20.31 -4.06 15.98
C SER A 113 -19.50 -4.56 17.18
N THR A 114 -18.46 -3.82 17.57
CA THR A 114 -17.54 -4.20 18.65
C THR A 114 -16.99 -2.96 19.35
N THR A 115 -16.38 -3.17 20.54
CA THR A 115 -15.67 -2.11 21.28
C THR A 115 -14.47 -1.51 20.55
N LYS A 116 -13.99 -2.15 19.46
CA LYS A 116 -12.94 -1.60 18.59
C LYS A 116 -13.48 -0.45 17.72
N GLY A 117 -14.79 -0.39 17.48
CA GLY A 117 -15.46 0.67 16.74
C GLY A 117 -14.93 0.82 15.30
N ASP A 118 -14.73 2.05 14.88
CA ASP A 118 -14.25 2.44 13.55
C ASP A 118 -12.80 2.02 13.22
N ARG A 119 -12.01 1.62 14.23
CA ARG A 119 -10.64 1.15 14.05
C ARG A 119 -10.53 -0.09 13.15
N TRP A 120 -11.62 -0.80 12.92
CA TRP A 120 -11.66 -1.88 11.93
C TRP A 120 -11.43 -1.39 10.50
N GLN A 121 -11.79 -0.14 10.18
CA GLN A 121 -11.51 0.46 8.88
C GLN A 121 -9.99 0.57 8.66
N ASN A 122 -9.26 1.08 9.65
CA ASN A 122 -7.80 1.17 9.58
C ASN A 122 -7.13 -0.21 9.53
N PHE A 123 -7.69 -1.20 10.23
CA PHE A 123 -7.20 -2.58 10.18
C PHE A 123 -7.33 -3.15 8.74
N ASP A 124 -8.50 -3.05 8.14
CA ASP A 124 -8.75 -3.52 6.77
C ASP A 124 -7.86 -2.80 5.75
N CYS A 125 -7.70 -1.47 5.88
CA CYS A 125 -6.81 -0.70 5.03
C CYS A 125 -5.35 -1.14 5.18
N GLY A 126 -4.89 -1.45 6.40
CA GLY A 126 -3.55 -1.97 6.65
C GLY A 126 -3.32 -3.33 5.97
N VAL A 127 -4.31 -4.23 6.01
CA VAL A 127 -4.26 -5.52 5.32
C VAL A 127 -4.21 -5.31 3.80
N ALA A 128 -5.04 -4.42 3.26
CA ALA A 128 -5.06 -4.11 1.83
C ALA A 128 -3.73 -3.47 1.37
N ALA A 129 -3.17 -2.52 2.15
CA ALA A 129 -1.89 -1.88 1.87
C ALA A 129 -0.71 -2.88 1.88
N ALA A 130 -0.70 -3.81 2.84
CA ALA A 130 0.30 -4.87 2.89
C ALA A 130 0.21 -5.79 1.67
N THR A 131 -1.01 -6.19 1.28
CA THR A 131 -1.25 -7.03 0.10
C THR A 131 -0.81 -6.30 -1.17
N PHE A 132 -1.16 -5.01 -1.32
CA PHE A 132 -0.71 -4.18 -2.44
C PHE A 132 0.82 -4.09 -2.52
N GLY A 133 1.49 -3.86 -1.39
CA GLY A 133 2.95 -3.76 -1.35
C GLY A 133 3.65 -5.07 -1.73
N LEU A 134 3.08 -6.24 -1.38
CA LEU A 134 3.57 -7.54 -1.81
C LEU A 134 3.32 -7.77 -3.30
N ALA A 135 2.14 -7.43 -3.80
CA ALA A 135 1.82 -7.53 -5.22
C ALA A 135 2.75 -6.63 -6.08
N ALA A 136 3.00 -5.40 -5.63
CA ALA A 136 3.94 -4.49 -6.30
C ALA A 136 5.34 -5.11 -6.37
N HIS A 137 5.84 -5.68 -5.27
CA HIS A 137 7.15 -6.32 -5.23
C HIS A 137 7.24 -7.55 -6.14
N GLU A 138 6.19 -8.39 -6.18
CA GLU A 138 6.12 -9.55 -7.10
C GLU A 138 6.17 -9.11 -8.57
N LEU A 139 5.56 -7.98 -8.90
CA LEU A 139 5.57 -7.41 -10.26
C LEU A 139 6.84 -6.59 -10.57
N GLY A 140 7.84 -6.60 -9.68
CA GLY A 140 9.11 -5.87 -9.88
C GLY A 140 9.04 -4.38 -9.57
N LEU A 141 7.94 -3.91 -8.97
CA LEU A 141 7.78 -2.53 -8.54
C LEU A 141 8.22 -2.32 -7.11
N GLY A 142 8.64 -1.10 -6.81
CA GLY A 142 8.90 -0.61 -5.46
C GLY A 142 7.76 0.27 -4.97
N SER A 143 7.51 0.25 -3.66
CA SER A 143 6.59 1.15 -3.01
C SER A 143 6.99 1.42 -1.56
N VAL A 144 6.45 2.51 -0.98
CA VAL A 144 6.55 2.81 0.45
C VAL A 144 5.22 3.34 0.95
N VAL A 145 4.80 2.92 2.14
CA VAL A 145 3.60 3.47 2.80
C VAL A 145 3.98 4.74 3.55
N LEU A 146 3.32 5.85 3.23
CA LEU A 146 3.45 7.14 3.90
C LEU A 146 2.13 7.43 4.64
N GLY A 147 2.25 7.70 5.95
CA GLY A 147 1.09 7.94 6.84
C GLY A 147 1.05 9.34 7.44
N ILE A 148 1.96 10.25 7.05
CA ILE A 148 1.97 11.64 7.56
C ILE A 148 1.49 12.55 6.43
N PHE A 149 0.20 12.94 6.50
CA PHE A 149 -0.45 13.80 5.53
C PHE A 149 -1.67 14.51 6.15
N ASP A 150 -2.14 15.57 5.52
CA ASP A 150 -3.44 16.21 5.81
C ASP A 150 -4.54 15.52 5.01
N GLU A 151 -5.39 14.75 5.71
CA GLU A 151 -6.45 13.96 5.09
C GLU A 151 -7.50 14.83 4.40
N LYS A 152 -7.87 15.97 5.01
CA LYS A 152 -8.86 16.89 4.44
C LYS A 152 -8.35 17.52 3.16
N LYS A 153 -7.09 17.98 3.19
CA LYS A 153 -6.46 18.56 2.01
C LYS A 153 -6.32 17.55 0.87
N LEU A 154 -6.00 16.32 1.17
CA LEU A 154 -5.99 15.23 0.18
C LEU A 154 -7.37 14.98 -0.42
N ALA A 155 -8.40 14.92 0.41
CA ALA A 155 -9.77 14.73 -0.07
C ALA A 155 -10.21 15.87 -1.01
N GLU A 156 -9.85 17.12 -0.68
CA GLU A 156 -10.09 18.28 -1.54
C GLU A 156 -9.34 18.19 -2.88
N LEU A 157 -8.03 17.90 -2.84
CA LEU A 157 -7.18 17.82 -4.04
C LEU A 157 -7.58 16.70 -4.98
N LEU A 158 -8.09 15.60 -4.44
CA LEU A 158 -8.53 14.42 -5.17
C LEU A 158 -10.03 14.44 -5.50
N GLU A 159 -10.76 15.49 -5.08
CA GLU A 159 -12.20 15.60 -5.26
C GLU A 159 -12.95 14.34 -4.79
N LEU A 160 -12.54 13.80 -3.63
CA LEU A 160 -13.13 12.58 -3.11
C LEU A 160 -14.61 12.79 -2.76
N PRO A 161 -15.48 11.86 -3.12
CA PRO A 161 -16.88 11.94 -2.75
C PRO A 161 -17.07 11.84 -1.23
N GLU A 162 -18.18 12.38 -0.71
CA GLU A 162 -18.55 12.24 0.70
C GLU A 162 -18.62 10.77 1.11
N GLY A 163 -18.16 10.46 2.32
CA GLY A 163 -18.11 9.09 2.84
C GLY A 163 -16.87 8.30 2.40
N MET A 164 -15.88 8.98 1.86
CA MET A 164 -14.56 8.41 1.56
C MET A 164 -13.49 9.01 2.46
N GLY A 165 -12.71 8.16 3.11
CA GLY A 165 -11.52 8.53 3.87
C GLY A 165 -10.23 8.17 3.12
N VAL A 166 -9.09 8.73 3.55
CA VAL A 166 -7.76 8.41 3.04
C VAL A 166 -6.99 7.58 4.06
N ALA A 167 -6.54 6.40 3.66
CA ALA A 167 -5.81 5.49 4.54
C ALA A 167 -4.29 5.73 4.52
N CYS A 168 -3.70 5.84 3.34
CA CYS A 168 -2.26 6.09 3.18
C CYS A 168 -1.92 6.52 1.75
N LEU A 169 -0.72 7.07 1.59
CA LEU A 169 -0.09 7.34 0.31
C LEU A 169 0.95 6.27 0.02
N MET A 170 1.02 5.82 -1.22
CA MET A 170 1.98 4.79 -1.66
C MET A 170 2.64 5.23 -2.97
N PRO A 171 3.73 6.03 -2.92
CA PRO A 171 4.57 6.25 -4.10
C PRO A 171 4.98 4.91 -4.70
N LEU A 172 4.86 4.77 -6.03
CA LEU A 172 4.99 3.52 -6.77
C LEU A 172 5.80 3.74 -8.06
N GLY A 173 6.69 2.82 -8.38
CA GLY A 173 7.48 2.83 -9.60
C GLY A 173 8.53 1.72 -9.62
N TYR A 174 9.33 1.66 -10.69
CA TYR A 174 10.46 0.74 -10.74
C TYR A 174 11.58 1.23 -9.81
N PRO A 175 12.15 0.36 -8.95
CA PRO A 175 13.16 0.77 -7.97
C PRO A 175 14.42 1.29 -8.62
N ALA A 176 14.91 2.47 -8.18
CA ALA A 176 16.26 2.98 -8.49
C ALA A 176 17.23 2.76 -7.31
N GLU A 177 16.83 2.01 -6.30
CA GLU A 177 17.64 1.65 -5.13
C GLU A 177 17.30 0.25 -4.63
N GLU A 178 18.25 -0.38 -3.95
CA GLU A 178 18.05 -1.64 -3.23
C GLU A 178 18.22 -1.38 -1.72
N PRO A 179 17.16 -1.03 -1.01
CA PRO A 179 17.26 -0.73 0.42
C PRO A 179 17.67 -1.95 1.23
N ALA A 180 18.61 -1.77 2.15
CA ALA A 180 19.02 -2.83 3.07
C ALA A 180 17.85 -3.30 3.94
N ALA A 181 17.85 -4.57 4.31
CA ALA A 181 16.85 -5.12 5.22
C ALA A 181 17.06 -4.52 6.63
N PRO A 182 16.07 -3.82 7.21
CA PRO A 182 16.17 -3.35 8.58
C PRO A 182 16.13 -4.53 9.55
N LYS A 183 16.84 -4.39 10.68
CA LYS A 183 16.79 -5.40 11.75
C LYS A 183 15.34 -5.65 12.18
N ARG A 184 15.01 -6.89 12.42
CA ARG A 184 13.72 -7.32 12.97
C ARG A 184 13.91 -7.79 14.41
N LYS A 185 12.86 -7.72 15.21
CA LYS A 185 12.83 -8.34 16.53
C LYS A 185 12.94 -9.85 16.38
N GLU A 186 13.50 -10.48 17.38
CA GLU A 186 13.57 -11.94 17.43
C GLU A 186 12.15 -12.55 17.60
N VAL A 187 11.96 -13.78 17.14
CA VAL A 187 10.66 -14.45 17.25
C VAL A 187 10.22 -14.57 18.71
N ALA A 188 11.17 -14.79 19.63
CA ALA A 188 10.90 -14.87 21.07
C ALA A 188 10.35 -13.57 21.68
N ASP A 189 10.65 -12.41 21.06
CA ASP A 189 10.13 -11.11 21.51
C ASP A 189 8.68 -10.85 21.01
N LEU A 190 8.23 -11.64 20.04
CA LEU A 190 6.95 -11.44 19.34
C LEU A 190 5.92 -12.51 19.66
N LEU A 191 6.36 -13.74 19.99
CA LEU A 191 5.50 -14.89 20.24
C LEU A 191 5.45 -15.22 21.73
N SER A 192 4.22 -15.27 22.26
CA SER A 192 3.95 -15.83 23.58
C SER A 192 3.02 -17.02 23.45
N VAL A 193 3.42 -18.15 24.02
CA VAL A 193 2.59 -19.35 24.09
C VAL A 193 2.00 -19.43 25.50
N LYS A 194 0.68 -19.64 25.62
CA LYS A 194 -0.07 -19.73 26.86
C LYS A 194 -0.79 -21.06 26.95
#